data_a9df3215dad680eab5d1c7f4e87343c8
#
_entry.id   a9df3215dad680eab5d1c7f4e87343c8
#
_cell.length_a   1.000
_cell.length_b   1.000
_cell.length_c   1.000
_cell.angle_alpha   90.00
_cell.angle_beta   90.00
_cell.angle_gamma   90.00
#
_symmetry.space_group_name_H-M   'P 1'
#
loop_
_entity.id
_entity.type
_entity.pdbx_description
1 polymer ?
#
loop_
_entity_poly.entity_id
_entity_poly.type
_entity_poly.pdbx_seq_one_letter_code
_entity_poly.pdbx_strand_id
1 'polypeptide(L)'
;MTSILPLLIFVILFACVALCYAEGMWSNAIRLINVVIAALLAVDFFEPVARWLDSWQPSYTYLWDFLALWGLFAVFMVIFRELTSFLSPVKVRFLKLADRIGNGMFCLLIGWVMVCFTMTTLHTAPLGRTFLFGGFKAEDRMIMGLAPDRQWLGFVQGVSTGALCRSDPRPFDPKNEFMRKYATRRELLETNVKQHDSLLTP
;
A
#
# COMPACT_ATOMS: atom_id res chain seq x y z
N MET A 1 19.70 14.80 -10.05
CA MET A 1 19.91 13.48 -9.43
C MET A 1 18.67 12.66 -9.75
N THR A 2 18.84 11.61 -10.53
CA THR A 2 17.72 10.68 -10.87
C THR A 2 17.33 9.93 -9.61
N SER A 3 16.14 10.18 -9.10
CA SER A 3 15.63 9.44 -7.95
C SER A 3 15.47 7.96 -8.32
N ILE A 4 15.86 7.04 -7.45
CA ILE A 4 15.68 5.58 -7.63
C ILE A 4 14.20 5.19 -7.56
N LEU A 5 13.35 6.11 -7.15
CA LEU A 5 11.91 5.89 -6.99
C LEU A 5 11.20 5.38 -8.26
N PRO A 6 11.44 5.96 -9.48
CA PRO A 6 10.88 5.39 -10.70
C PRO A 6 11.29 3.94 -10.94
N LEU A 7 12.55 3.60 -10.66
CA LEU A 7 13.04 2.23 -10.80
C LEU A 7 12.27 1.27 -9.87
N LEU A 8 12.06 1.66 -8.61
CA LEU A 8 11.29 0.87 -7.64
C LEU A 8 9.87 0.60 -8.14
N ILE A 9 9.19 1.62 -8.67
CA ILE A 9 7.85 1.48 -9.23
C ILE A 9 7.84 0.52 -10.43
N PHE A 10 8.79 0.67 -11.35
CA PHE A 10 8.91 -0.25 -12.49
C PHE A 10 9.19 -1.68 -12.05
N VAL A 11 10.03 -1.90 -11.06
CA VAL A 11 10.32 -3.23 -10.51
C VAL A 11 9.07 -3.86 -9.92
N ILE A 12 8.31 -3.12 -9.10
CA ILE A 12 7.05 -3.63 -8.51
C ILE A 12 6.03 -3.95 -9.61
N LEU A 13 5.83 -3.03 -10.56
CA LEU A 13 4.88 -3.22 -11.66
C LEU A 13 5.26 -4.43 -12.50
N PHE A 14 6.51 -4.54 -12.91
CA PHE A 14 7.00 -5.65 -13.73
C PHE A 14 6.89 -6.99 -12.99
N ALA A 15 7.28 -7.04 -11.72
CA ALA A 15 7.15 -8.24 -10.90
C ALA A 15 5.69 -8.70 -10.78
N CYS A 16 4.76 -7.78 -10.52
CA CYS A 16 3.32 -8.09 -10.47
C CYS A 16 2.81 -8.62 -11.82
N VAL A 17 3.16 -7.98 -12.94
CA VAL A 17 2.75 -8.42 -14.27
C VAL A 17 3.32 -9.80 -14.57
N ALA A 18 4.61 -10.04 -14.30
CA ALA A 18 5.25 -11.33 -14.55
C ALA A 18 4.61 -12.47 -13.74
N LEU A 19 4.26 -12.22 -12.48
CA LEU A 19 3.62 -13.21 -11.60
C LEU A 19 2.16 -13.49 -11.98
N CYS A 20 1.44 -12.47 -12.47
CA CYS A 20 0.02 -12.60 -12.80
C CYS A 20 -0.23 -13.15 -14.20
N TYR A 21 0.68 -12.91 -15.15
CA TYR A 21 0.43 -13.17 -16.59
C TYR A 21 0.10 -14.63 -16.91
N ALA A 22 0.65 -15.58 -16.18
CA ALA A 22 0.48 -17.01 -16.40
C ALA A 22 -0.92 -17.56 -16.04
N GLU A 23 -1.76 -16.81 -15.28
CA GLU A 23 -2.99 -17.37 -14.69
C GLU A 23 -4.26 -17.16 -15.52
N GLY A 24 -4.26 -16.25 -16.47
CA GLY A 24 -5.39 -15.93 -17.35
C GLY A 24 -6.34 -14.86 -16.77
N MET A 25 -7.20 -14.34 -17.66
CA MET A 25 -8.05 -13.19 -17.41
C MET A 25 -8.99 -13.38 -16.21
N TRP A 26 -9.68 -14.52 -16.11
CA TRP A 26 -10.65 -14.79 -15.05
C TRP A 26 -10.02 -14.78 -13.66
N SER A 27 -8.89 -15.49 -13.52
CA SER A 27 -8.15 -15.57 -12.26
C SER A 27 -7.62 -14.19 -11.83
N ASN A 28 -7.14 -13.38 -12.79
CA ASN A 28 -6.62 -12.05 -12.50
C ASN A 28 -7.72 -11.02 -12.20
N ALA A 29 -8.92 -11.15 -12.77
CA ALA A 29 -10.07 -10.35 -12.40
C ALA A 29 -10.44 -10.57 -10.92
N ILE A 30 -10.51 -11.82 -10.48
CA ILE A 30 -10.76 -12.18 -9.07
C ILE A 30 -9.62 -11.68 -8.18
N ARG A 31 -8.37 -11.88 -8.61
CA ARG A 31 -7.19 -11.41 -7.86
C ARG A 31 -7.19 -9.89 -7.68
N LEU A 32 -7.58 -9.11 -8.69
CA LEU A 32 -7.69 -7.66 -8.58
C LEU A 32 -8.67 -7.27 -7.47
N ILE A 33 -9.84 -7.90 -7.43
CA ILE A 33 -10.85 -7.67 -6.39
C ILE A 33 -10.27 -8.00 -5.01
N ASN A 34 -9.61 -9.15 -4.87
CA ASN A 34 -8.99 -9.57 -3.62
C ASN A 34 -7.93 -8.58 -3.14
N VAL A 35 -7.04 -8.12 -4.04
CA VAL A 35 -5.99 -7.15 -3.72
C VAL A 35 -6.58 -5.83 -3.25
N VAL A 36 -7.58 -5.31 -3.98
CA VAL A 36 -8.23 -4.04 -3.61
C VAL A 36 -8.91 -4.13 -2.25
N ILE A 37 -9.71 -5.18 -2.01
CA ILE A 37 -10.41 -5.34 -0.75
C ILE A 37 -9.42 -5.59 0.40
N ALA A 38 -8.40 -6.43 0.20
CA ALA A 38 -7.37 -6.68 1.21
C ALA A 38 -6.63 -5.41 1.60
N ALA A 39 -6.26 -4.58 0.62
CA ALA A 39 -5.58 -3.32 0.85
C ALA A 39 -6.47 -2.28 1.55
N LEU A 40 -7.76 -2.20 1.21
CA LEU A 40 -8.73 -1.34 1.89
C LEU A 40 -8.89 -1.74 3.36
N LEU A 41 -9.12 -3.03 3.63
CA LEU A 41 -9.27 -3.53 5.00
C LEU A 41 -7.97 -3.38 5.81
N ALA A 42 -6.81 -3.57 5.18
CA ALA A 42 -5.54 -3.35 5.86
C ALA A 42 -5.40 -1.88 6.32
N VAL A 43 -5.79 -0.92 5.47
CA VAL A 43 -5.78 0.52 5.82
C VAL A 43 -6.83 0.85 6.88
N ASP A 44 -7.97 0.18 6.91
CA ASP A 44 -9.01 0.43 7.90
C ASP A 44 -8.65 -0.11 9.30
N PHE A 45 -7.98 -1.27 9.35
CA PHE A 45 -7.68 -1.96 10.60
C PHE A 45 -6.24 -1.80 11.13
N PHE A 46 -5.32 -1.14 10.41
CA PHE A 46 -3.92 -1.10 10.84
C PHE A 46 -3.70 -0.28 12.13
N GLU A 47 -4.42 0.83 12.33
CA GLU A 47 -4.21 1.68 13.52
C GLU A 47 -4.55 0.98 14.85
N PRO A 48 -5.70 0.28 14.99
CA PRO A 48 -5.97 -0.46 16.22
C PRO A 48 -4.98 -1.61 16.44
N VAL A 49 -4.55 -2.30 15.38
CA VAL A 49 -3.56 -3.39 15.48
C VAL A 49 -2.19 -2.83 15.84
N ALA A 50 -1.75 -1.75 15.22
CA ALA A 50 -0.48 -1.10 15.54
C ALA A 50 -0.45 -0.60 17.00
N ARG A 51 -1.54 -0.01 17.50
CA ARG A 51 -1.66 0.40 18.92
C ARG A 51 -1.61 -0.78 19.87
N TRP A 52 -2.23 -1.90 19.51
CA TRP A 52 -2.16 -3.14 20.31
C TRP A 52 -0.74 -3.69 20.35
N LEU A 53 -0.02 -3.74 19.22
CA LEU A 53 1.38 -4.16 19.15
C LEU A 53 2.30 -3.21 19.94
N ASP A 54 2.06 -1.91 19.87
CA ASP A 54 2.81 -0.89 20.59
C ASP A 54 2.67 -1.04 22.10
N SER A 55 1.47 -1.40 22.59
CA SER A 55 1.26 -1.71 24.02
C SER A 55 2.06 -2.92 24.50
N TRP A 56 2.39 -3.83 23.59
CA TRP A 56 3.16 -5.05 23.89
C TRP A 56 4.68 -4.81 23.86
N GLN A 57 5.14 -3.99 22.89
CA GLN A 57 6.56 -3.68 22.74
C GLN A 57 6.78 -2.23 22.25
N PRO A 58 6.86 -1.27 23.19
CA PRO A 58 7.00 0.15 22.86
C PRO A 58 8.30 0.53 22.14
N SER A 59 9.34 -0.34 22.22
CA SER A 59 10.64 -0.09 21.58
C SER A 59 10.57 0.04 20.05
N TYR A 60 9.53 -0.47 19.42
CA TYR A 60 9.36 -0.49 17.95
C TYR A 60 8.16 0.34 17.46
N THR A 61 7.72 1.33 18.24
CA THR A 61 6.57 2.20 17.95
C THR A 61 6.53 2.74 16.52
N TYR A 62 7.69 3.10 15.97
CA TYR A 62 7.77 3.64 14.61
C TYR A 62 7.62 2.59 13.49
N LEU A 63 7.82 1.32 13.82
CA LEU A 63 7.78 0.20 12.85
C LEU A 63 6.41 -0.48 12.84
N TRP A 64 5.66 -0.42 13.94
CA TRP A 64 4.40 -1.16 14.08
C TRP A 64 3.35 -0.79 13.06
N ASP A 65 3.23 0.49 12.69
CA ASP A 65 2.27 0.92 11.67
C ASP A 65 2.54 0.27 10.31
N PHE A 66 3.81 0.22 9.90
CA PHE A 66 4.23 -0.42 8.65
C PHE A 66 4.01 -1.93 8.69
N LEU A 67 4.42 -2.60 9.78
CA LEU A 67 4.25 -4.04 9.94
C LEU A 67 2.79 -4.44 10.04
N ALA A 68 1.96 -3.68 10.76
CA ALA A 68 0.53 -3.94 10.87
C ALA A 68 -0.15 -3.83 9.51
N LEU A 69 0.17 -2.81 8.71
CA LEU A 69 -0.36 -2.62 7.37
C LEU A 69 -0.04 -3.82 6.45
N TRP A 70 1.23 -4.20 6.35
CA TRP A 70 1.64 -5.33 5.51
C TRP A 70 1.19 -6.67 6.06
N GLY A 71 1.22 -6.87 7.38
CA GLY A 71 0.73 -8.08 8.03
C GLY A 71 -0.75 -8.31 7.78
N LEU A 72 -1.57 -7.28 7.99
CA LEU A 72 -3.00 -7.34 7.69
C LEU A 72 -3.28 -7.58 6.21
N PHE A 73 -2.58 -6.87 5.33
CA PHE A 73 -2.70 -7.08 3.89
C PHE A 73 -2.42 -8.54 3.51
N ALA A 74 -1.32 -9.11 4.02
CA ALA A 74 -0.96 -10.51 3.75
C ALA A 74 -2.02 -11.48 4.28
N VAL A 75 -2.50 -11.27 5.51
CA VAL A 75 -3.54 -12.10 6.12
C VAL A 75 -4.84 -12.04 5.31
N PHE A 76 -5.32 -10.84 4.96
CA PHE A 76 -6.53 -10.69 4.15
C PHE A 76 -6.35 -11.29 2.75
N MET A 77 -5.18 -11.12 2.12
CA MET A 77 -4.90 -11.75 0.82
C MET A 77 -4.98 -13.27 0.88
N VAL A 78 -4.45 -13.90 1.92
CA VAL A 78 -4.56 -15.35 2.11
C VAL A 78 -6.03 -15.76 2.29
N ILE A 79 -6.75 -15.06 3.18
CA ILE A 79 -8.18 -15.35 3.45
C ILE A 79 -9.00 -15.23 2.16
N PHE A 80 -8.86 -14.13 1.42
CA PHE A 80 -9.65 -13.93 0.19
C PHE A 80 -9.24 -14.87 -0.93
N ARG A 81 -7.97 -15.22 -1.03
CA ARG A 81 -7.51 -16.23 -1.98
C ARG A 81 -8.18 -17.57 -1.72
N GLU A 82 -8.17 -18.05 -0.49
CA GLU A 82 -8.81 -19.33 -0.12
C GLU A 82 -10.31 -19.25 -0.32
N LEU A 83 -10.95 -18.17 0.13
CA LEU A 83 -12.40 -17.96 -0.03
C LEU A 83 -12.82 -17.94 -1.50
N THR A 84 -12.12 -17.20 -2.35
CA THR A 84 -12.44 -17.12 -3.78
C THR A 84 -12.11 -18.40 -4.52
N SER A 85 -11.09 -19.14 -4.12
CA SER A 85 -10.77 -20.46 -4.64
C SER A 85 -11.88 -21.47 -4.33
N PHE A 86 -12.46 -21.39 -3.14
CA PHE A 86 -13.59 -22.21 -2.74
C PHE A 86 -14.91 -21.84 -3.50
N LEU A 87 -15.16 -20.54 -3.65
CA LEU A 87 -16.38 -20.04 -4.30
C LEU A 87 -16.36 -20.19 -5.84
N SER A 88 -15.20 -20.14 -6.45
CA SER A 88 -15.05 -20.21 -7.91
C SER A 88 -14.08 -21.32 -8.34
N PRO A 89 -14.47 -22.59 -8.20
CA PRO A 89 -13.62 -23.73 -8.57
C PRO A 89 -13.46 -23.89 -10.08
N VAL A 90 -14.34 -23.27 -10.88
CA VAL A 90 -14.36 -23.41 -12.33
C VAL A 90 -13.81 -22.14 -13.00
N LYS A 91 -12.72 -22.29 -13.78
CA LYS A 91 -12.19 -21.20 -14.58
C LYS A 91 -13.05 -20.99 -15.84
N VAL A 92 -13.58 -19.78 -16.00
CA VAL A 92 -14.28 -19.39 -17.22
C VAL A 92 -13.26 -19.23 -18.35
N ARG A 93 -13.54 -19.87 -19.48
CA ARG A 93 -12.69 -19.77 -20.69
C ARG A 93 -13.28 -18.73 -21.62
N PHE A 94 -12.44 -17.77 -22.00
CA PHE A 94 -12.78 -16.75 -23.00
C PHE A 94 -12.15 -17.06 -24.35
N LEU A 95 -12.54 -16.32 -25.38
CA LEU A 95 -11.87 -16.35 -26.67
C LEU A 95 -10.39 -15.97 -26.47
N LYS A 96 -9.47 -16.70 -27.10
CA LYS A 96 -8.01 -16.55 -26.91
C LYS A 96 -7.51 -15.10 -26.99
N LEU A 97 -8.07 -14.32 -27.92
CA LEU A 97 -7.69 -12.90 -28.07
C LEU A 97 -8.19 -12.04 -26.91
N ALA A 98 -9.47 -12.20 -26.53
CA ALA A 98 -10.08 -11.49 -25.41
C ALA A 98 -9.38 -11.84 -24.08
N ASP A 99 -9.08 -13.13 -23.88
CA ASP A 99 -8.36 -13.61 -22.70
C ASP A 99 -6.96 -12.98 -22.60
N ARG A 100 -6.22 -12.91 -23.70
CA ARG A 100 -4.86 -12.33 -23.72
C ARG A 100 -4.87 -10.82 -23.43
N ILE A 101 -5.77 -10.07 -24.08
CA ILE A 101 -5.89 -8.61 -23.87
C ILE A 101 -6.38 -8.31 -22.46
N GLY A 102 -7.46 -8.96 -22.03
CA GLY A 102 -8.03 -8.77 -20.69
C GLY A 102 -7.06 -9.18 -19.59
N ASN A 103 -6.34 -10.30 -19.79
CA ASN A 103 -5.31 -10.74 -18.85
C ASN A 103 -4.22 -9.68 -18.68
N GLY A 104 -3.68 -9.12 -19.76
CA GLY A 104 -2.68 -8.05 -19.72
C GLY A 104 -3.19 -6.82 -18.99
N MET A 105 -4.44 -6.41 -19.27
CA MET A 105 -5.07 -5.27 -18.60
C MET A 105 -5.22 -5.50 -17.09
N PHE A 106 -5.71 -6.65 -16.64
CA PHE A 106 -5.84 -6.96 -15.22
C PHE A 106 -4.50 -7.07 -14.51
N CYS A 107 -3.47 -7.66 -15.17
CA CYS A 107 -2.12 -7.68 -14.61
C CYS A 107 -1.56 -6.27 -14.39
N LEU A 108 -1.75 -5.34 -15.33
CA LEU A 108 -1.34 -3.95 -15.18
C LEU A 108 -2.10 -3.24 -14.06
N LEU A 109 -3.42 -3.46 -13.95
CA LEU A 109 -4.24 -2.88 -12.87
C LEU A 109 -3.80 -3.40 -11.51
N ILE A 110 -3.57 -4.71 -11.34
CA ILE A 110 -3.04 -5.29 -10.11
C ILE A 110 -1.69 -4.65 -9.76
N GLY A 111 -0.79 -4.58 -10.74
CA GLY A 111 0.52 -3.98 -10.55
C GLY A 111 0.43 -2.50 -10.13
N TRP A 112 -0.48 -1.73 -10.75
CA TRP A 112 -0.70 -0.33 -10.39
C TRP A 112 -1.27 -0.17 -8.97
N VAL A 113 -2.26 -0.96 -8.59
CA VAL A 113 -2.80 -0.97 -7.21
C VAL A 113 -1.71 -1.31 -6.20
N MET A 114 -0.87 -2.31 -6.50
CA MET A 114 0.25 -2.68 -5.64
C MET A 114 1.30 -1.57 -5.53
N VAL A 115 1.59 -0.84 -6.62
CA VAL A 115 2.45 0.34 -6.60
C VAL A 115 1.85 1.42 -5.69
N CYS A 116 0.58 1.77 -5.90
CA CYS A 116 -0.10 2.79 -5.12
C CYS A 116 -0.13 2.45 -3.62
N PHE A 117 -0.49 1.21 -3.28
CA PHE A 117 -0.49 0.71 -1.90
C PHE A 117 0.91 0.73 -1.29
N THR A 118 1.93 0.20 -2.00
CA THR A 118 3.32 0.18 -1.52
C THR A 118 3.84 1.59 -1.27
N MET A 119 3.60 2.54 -2.19
CA MET A 119 4.03 3.93 -2.01
C MET A 119 3.38 4.58 -0.78
N THR A 120 2.09 4.31 -0.56
CA THR A 120 1.39 4.81 0.64
C THR A 120 1.95 4.18 1.92
N THR A 121 2.18 2.88 1.93
CA THR A 121 2.73 2.19 3.10
C THR A 121 4.16 2.60 3.43
N LEU A 122 4.98 2.96 2.44
CA LEU A 122 6.32 3.50 2.67
C LEU A 122 6.31 4.83 3.47
N HIS A 123 5.22 5.59 3.42
CA HIS A 123 5.10 6.78 4.29
C HIS A 123 4.99 6.42 5.77
N THR A 124 4.47 5.25 6.13
CA THR A 124 4.36 4.78 7.52
C THR A 124 5.64 4.13 8.02
N ALA A 125 6.58 3.78 7.13
CA ALA A 125 7.85 3.17 7.49
C ALA A 125 8.81 4.17 8.13
N PRO A 126 9.63 3.76 9.11
CA PRO A 126 10.63 4.60 9.78
C PRO A 126 11.86 4.82 8.90
N LEU A 127 11.65 5.38 7.71
CA LEU A 127 12.71 5.63 6.73
C LEU A 127 13.22 7.08 6.85
N GLY A 128 14.55 7.25 6.79
CA GLY A 128 15.18 8.58 6.82
C GLY A 128 14.76 9.46 5.63
N ARG A 129 14.87 10.80 5.79
CA ARG A 129 14.52 11.77 4.73
C ARG A 129 15.34 11.60 3.45
N THR A 130 16.56 11.06 3.56
CA THR A 130 17.48 10.80 2.44
C THR A 130 17.21 9.45 1.77
N PHE A 131 16.23 8.68 2.25
CA PHE A 131 15.83 7.41 1.65
C PHE A 131 15.49 7.62 0.16
N LEU A 132 16.01 6.73 -0.68
CA LEU A 132 15.92 6.82 -2.14
C LEU A 132 16.48 8.15 -2.71
N PHE A 133 17.59 8.63 -2.13
CA PHE A 133 18.29 9.87 -2.54
C PHE A 133 17.40 11.12 -2.51
N GLY A 134 16.49 11.18 -1.53
CA GLY A 134 15.59 12.32 -1.33
C GLY A 134 14.44 12.42 -2.34
N GLY A 135 14.20 11.37 -3.12
CA GLY A 135 13.04 11.29 -4.04
C GLY A 135 11.70 11.01 -3.36
N PHE A 136 11.73 10.72 -2.04
CA PHE A 136 10.53 10.35 -1.27
C PHE A 136 10.13 11.47 -0.29
N LYS A 137 9.68 12.59 -0.86
CA LYS A 137 9.19 13.73 -0.07
C LYS A 137 7.67 13.74 -0.03
N ALA A 138 7.09 13.98 1.15
CA ALA A 138 5.63 14.05 1.33
C ALA A 138 4.97 15.18 0.51
N GLU A 139 5.72 16.21 0.13
CA GLU A 139 5.23 17.38 -0.59
C GLU A 139 5.32 17.25 -2.10
N ASP A 140 6.25 16.42 -2.62
CA ASP A 140 6.49 16.25 -4.05
C ASP A 140 5.49 15.26 -4.69
N ARG A 141 5.07 15.58 -5.91
CA ARG A 141 4.37 14.62 -6.78
C ARG A 141 5.42 13.70 -7.41
N MET A 142 5.61 12.52 -6.83
CA MET A 142 6.74 11.62 -6.99
C MET A 142 7.19 11.32 -8.42
N ILE A 143 6.29 11.20 -9.41
CA ILE A 143 6.66 10.83 -10.78
C ILE A 143 5.75 11.53 -11.77
N MET A 144 6.32 12.44 -12.59
CA MET A 144 5.61 13.10 -13.68
C MET A 144 4.18 13.59 -13.31
N GLY A 145 3.95 13.91 -12.04
CA GLY A 145 2.64 14.34 -11.52
C GLY A 145 1.66 13.21 -11.18
N LEU A 146 2.03 11.93 -11.33
CA LEU A 146 1.12 10.79 -11.10
C LEU A 146 0.79 10.53 -9.63
N ALA A 147 1.66 10.87 -8.67
CA ALA A 147 1.46 10.75 -7.22
C ALA A 147 0.65 9.49 -6.81
N PRO A 148 1.20 8.27 -6.99
CA PRO A 148 0.46 7.01 -6.76
C PRO A 148 -0.01 6.86 -5.31
N ASP A 149 0.74 7.37 -4.35
CA ASP A 149 0.40 7.46 -2.94
C ASP A 149 -0.89 8.25 -2.68
N ARG A 150 -1.02 9.42 -3.32
CA ARG A 150 -2.23 10.26 -3.21
C ARG A 150 -3.42 9.66 -3.95
N GLN A 151 -3.18 8.94 -5.04
CA GLN A 151 -4.25 8.21 -5.73
C GLN A 151 -4.85 7.14 -4.83
N TRP A 152 -4.02 6.39 -4.10
CA TRP A 152 -4.51 5.40 -3.15
C TRP A 152 -5.29 6.04 -2.00
N LEU A 153 -4.74 7.07 -1.37
CA LEU A 153 -5.42 7.78 -0.28
C LEU A 153 -6.75 8.40 -0.73
N GLY A 154 -6.79 9.01 -1.93
CA GLY A 154 -8.02 9.55 -2.51
C GLY A 154 -9.04 8.45 -2.82
N PHE A 155 -8.61 7.28 -3.28
CA PHE A 155 -9.48 6.13 -3.49
C PHE A 155 -10.06 5.61 -2.17
N VAL A 156 -9.24 5.42 -1.12
CA VAL A 156 -9.70 5.01 0.22
C VAL A 156 -10.69 6.02 0.80
N GLN A 157 -10.40 7.32 0.68
CA GLN A 157 -11.30 8.38 1.11
C GLN A 157 -12.63 8.34 0.35
N GLY A 158 -12.58 8.15 -0.98
CA GLY A 158 -13.78 8.02 -1.81
C GLY A 158 -14.65 6.82 -1.44
N VAL A 159 -14.03 5.68 -1.14
CA VAL A 159 -14.74 4.48 -0.67
C VAL A 159 -15.34 4.70 0.72
N SER A 160 -14.61 5.34 1.62
CA SER A 160 -15.06 5.60 3.00
C SER A 160 -16.17 6.64 3.12
N THR A 161 -16.36 7.48 2.09
CA THR A 161 -17.43 8.51 2.02
C THR A 161 -18.56 8.15 1.06
N GLY A 162 -18.37 7.12 0.22
CA GLY A 162 -19.27 6.75 -0.89
C GLY A 162 -20.37 5.76 -0.51
N ALA A 163 -20.90 5.05 -1.53
CA ALA A 163 -22.01 4.13 -1.46
C ALA A 163 -21.79 2.92 -0.53
N LEU A 164 -20.56 2.58 -0.19
CA LEU A 164 -20.21 1.51 0.75
C LEU A 164 -20.13 2.00 2.20
N CYS A 165 -20.38 3.29 2.42
CA CYS A 165 -20.30 3.89 3.72
C CYS A 165 -21.57 3.61 4.55
N ARG A 166 -21.38 3.50 5.87
CA ARG A 166 -22.46 3.44 6.87
C ARG A 166 -23.22 4.79 6.90
N SER A 167 -24.45 4.79 7.42
CA SER A 167 -25.28 5.99 7.62
C SER A 167 -24.61 7.12 8.45
N ASP A 168 -23.58 6.80 9.24
CA ASP A 168 -22.72 7.75 9.92
C ASP A 168 -21.29 7.60 9.34
N PRO A 169 -20.94 8.34 8.28
CA PRO A 169 -19.67 8.19 7.59
C PRO A 169 -18.52 8.66 8.49
N ARG A 170 -17.56 7.76 8.71
CA ARG A 170 -16.26 8.10 9.29
C ARG A 170 -15.22 8.09 8.16
N PRO A 171 -15.07 9.19 7.45
CA PRO A 171 -14.16 9.24 6.32
C PRO A 171 -12.73 8.99 6.78
N PHE A 172 -12.02 8.16 6.03
CA PHE A 172 -10.58 8.00 6.22
C PHE A 172 -9.90 9.34 5.92
N ASP A 173 -9.05 9.81 6.83
CA ASP A 173 -8.26 11.04 6.70
C ASP A 173 -9.04 12.27 6.21
N PRO A 174 -10.09 12.73 6.94
CA PRO A 174 -10.98 13.81 6.49
C PRO A 174 -10.26 15.15 6.24
N LYS A 175 -9.09 15.33 6.83
CA LYS A 175 -8.29 16.55 6.73
C LYS A 175 -7.07 16.42 5.81
N ASN A 176 -6.88 15.27 5.15
CA ASN A 176 -5.71 14.96 4.32
C ASN A 176 -4.38 15.14 5.09
N GLU A 177 -4.38 14.75 6.37
CA GLU A 177 -3.23 14.91 7.27
C GLU A 177 -2.34 13.66 7.34
N PHE A 178 -2.76 12.53 6.75
CA PHE A 178 -2.07 11.25 6.82
C PHE A 178 -0.58 11.38 6.48
N MET A 179 -0.27 11.91 5.32
CA MET A 179 1.12 12.05 4.87
C MET A 179 1.92 13.01 5.75
N ARG A 180 1.29 14.11 6.20
CA ARG A 180 1.92 15.10 7.08
C ARG A 180 2.18 14.53 8.47
N LYS A 181 1.22 13.78 9.04
CA LYS A 181 1.37 13.06 10.32
C LYS A 181 2.61 12.18 10.31
N TYR A 182 2.79 11.37 9.27
CA TYR A 182 3.93 10.47 9.15
C TYR A 182 5.23 11.19 8.77
N ALA A 183 5.18 12.28 8.03
CA ALA A 183 6.34 13.13 7.77
C ALA A 183 6.90 13.74 9.07
N THR A 184 6.04 14.33 9.90
CA THR A 184 6.42 14.87 11.21
C THR A 184 6.98 13.78 12.14
N ARG A 185 6.36 12.58 12.12
CA ARG A 185 6.82 11.44 12.92
C ARG A 185 8.23 10.99 12.53
N ARG A 186 8.57 11.02 11.24
CA ARG A 186 9.92 10.73 10.75
C ARG A 186 10.94 11.80 11.15
N GLU A 187 10.53 13.09 11.16
CA GLU A 187 11.37 14.17 11.66
C GLU A 187 11.73 14.01 13.13
N LEU A 188 10.76 13.64 13.96
CA LEU A 188 10.99 13.35 15.36
C LEU A 188 11.95 12.17 15.55
N LEU A 189 11.79 11.11 14.76
CA LEU A 189 12.70 9.96 14.80
C LEU A 189 14.15 10.37 14.47
N GLU A 190 14.36 11.12 13.39
CA GLU A 190 15.69 11.59 13.01
C GLU A 190 16.32 12.50 14.07
N THR A 191 15.52 13.35 14.70
CA THR A 191 15.97 14.23 15.77
C THR A 191 16.42 13.41 16.99
N ASN A 192 15.62 12.42 17.38
CA ASN A 192 15.95 11.54 18.51
C ASN A 192 17.23 10.72 18.25
N VAL A 193 17.39 10.19 17.04
CA VAL A 193 18.60 9.43 16.65
C VAL A 193 19.83 10.34 16.71
N LYS A 194 19.77 11.55 16.13
CA LYS A 194 20.89 12.50 16.17
C LYS A 194 21.26 12.92 17.60
N GLN A 195 20.26 13.13 18.45
CA GLN A 195 20.49 13.48 19.85
C GLN A 195 21.16 12.32 20.59
N HIS A 196 20.77 11.08 20.30
CA HIS A 196 21.40 9.90 20.90
C HIS A 196 22.84 9.73 20.44
N ASP A 197 23.12 9.89 19.15
CA ASP A 197 24.47 9.83 18.59
C ASP A 197 25.38 10.94 19.17
N SER A 198 24.87 12.16 19.38
CA SER A 198 25.63 13.24 19.98
C SER A 198 26.00 13.02 21.44
N LEU A 199 25.27 12.16 22.16
CA LEU A 199 25.58 11.77 23.54
C LEU A 199 26.62 10.64 23.62
N LEU A 200 26.82 9.90 22.52
CA LEU A 200 27.78 8.78 22.43
C LEU A 200 29.14 9.20 21.86
N THR A 201 29.21 10.35 21.21
CA THR A 201 30.48 10.93 20.71
C THR A 201 31.01 11.94 21.74
N PRO A 202 32.17 11.65 22.40
CA PRO A 202 32.80 12.53 23.37
C PRO A 202 33.32 13.81 22.75
#